data_9edb05b8716f87666ddf83b1809b2916
#
_entry.id   9edb05b8716f87666ddf83b1809b2916
#
_cell.length_a   1.000
_cell.length_b   1.000
_cell.length_c   1.000
_cell.angle_alpha   90.00
_cell.angle_beta   90.00
_cell.angle_gamma   90.00
#
_symmetry.space_group_name_H-M   'P 1'
#
loop_
_entity.id
_entity.type
_entity.pdbx_description
1 polymer ?
#
loop_
_entity_poly.entity_id
_entity_poly.type
_entity_poly.pdbx_seq_one_letter_code
_entity_poly.pdbx_strand_id
1 'polypeptide(L)'
;MNIEIINPSEDQYGNRKENIFLAFGDAGNYLGSAYTYPTINYHQTYETPYLIFVAIHMADDMDKVLSDEVMQMLFDKMFARANEIRMQNPDLKARIYAGFEQDKDKLDFYIKNGFEEDYSIIMDADIPHNFTYMLPESVNVEELKLDSDQEFMKYKLLYDEIFVTPLDGNAYTEQSQQKYFKNLSFIVDDKLVGGCTIFEKDGFGYVETVYVLPEQRGKGLSKIIVNYIFNYFLSNGINKTRLEVWELNKCAVELYKSFFYNEVEKNLMFPVITL
;
A
#
# COMPACT_ATOMS: atom_id res chain seq x y z
N MET A 1 15.42 -34.99 -6.33
CA MET A 1 14.36 -34.53 -7.25
C MET A 1 14.96 -33.45 -8.14
N ASN A 2 14.69 -33.51 -9.44
CA ASN A 2 15.13 -32.42 -10.33
C ASN A 2 14.10 -31.28 -10.27
N ILE A 3 14.55 -30.08 -9.99
CA ILE A 3 13.68 -28.86 -9.94
C ILE A 3 13.98 -28.05 -11.19
N GLU A 4 12.96 -27.78 -11.98
CA GLU A 4 13.03 -26.93 -13.17
C GLU A 4 12.28 -25.61 -12.91
N ILE A 5 12.91 -24.46 -13.21
CA ILE A 5 12.28 -23.15 -13.12
C ILE A 5 12.17 -22.56 -14.53
N ILE A 6 10.95 -22.28 -14.95
CA ILE A 6 10.63 -21.76 -16.28
C ILE A 6 9.80 -20.48 -16.18
N ASN A 7 9.78 -19.68 -17.26
CA ASN A 7 8.82 -18.60 -17.40
C ASN A 7 7.54 -19.13 -18.07
N PRO A 8 6.37 -18.52 -17.81
CA PRO A 8 5.14 -18.88 -18.53
C PRO A 8 5.26 -18.56 -20.02
N SER A 9 4.40 -19.17 -20.86
CA SER A 9 4.41 -18.97 -22.32
C SER A 9 3.97 -17.57 -22.73
N GLU A 10 3.16 -16.91 -21.91
CA GLU A 10 2.57 -15.60 -22.18
C GLU A 10 2.54 -14.70 -20.93
N ASP A 11 2.29 -13.41 -21.13
CA ASP A 11 2.13 -12.43 -20.04
C ASP A 11 0.89 -12.77 -19.21
N GLN A 12 0.97 -12.56 -17.90
CA GLN A 12 -0.10 -12.92 -16.98
C GLN A 12 -0.39 -11.76 -16.01
N TYR A 13 -1.65 -11.50 -15.72
CA TYR A 13 -2.10 -10.52 -14.72
C TYR A 13 -1.49 -9.12 -14.90
N GLY A 14 -1.27 -8.68 -16.14
CA GLY A 14 -0.63 -7.40 -16.44
C GLY A 14 0.88 -7.38 -16.23
N ASN A 15 1.49 -8.51 -15.88
CA ASN A 15 2.93 -8.66 -15.72
C ASN A 15 3.53 -9.42 -16.90
N ARG A 16 4.73 -9.01 -17.31
CA ARG A 16 5.45 -9.66 -18.41
C ARG A 16 5.91 -11.05 -18.01
N LYS A 17 5.86 -12.00 -18.93
CA LYS A 17 6.24 -13.39 -18.69
C LYS A 17 7.67 -13.56 -18.18
N GLU A 18 8.61 -12.74 -18.62
CA GLU A 18 10.00 -12.76 -18.15
C GLU A 18 10.18 -12.33 -16.69
N ASN A 19 9.15 -11.76 -16.08
CA ASN A 19 9.12 -11.37 -14.68
C ASN A 19 8.49 -12.43 -13.78
N ILE A 20 8.01 -13.55 -14.34
CA ILE A 20 7.28 -14.61 -13.63
C ILE A 20 8.08 -15.90 -13.74
N PHE A 21 8.24 -16.61 -12.64
CA PHE A 21 9.01 -17.84 -12.54
C PHE A 21 8.13 -18.92 -11.92
N LEU A 22 8.07 -20.08 -12.57
CA LEU A 22 7.28 -21.24 -12.15
C LEU A 22 8.22 -22.39 -11.89
N ALA A 23 8.17 -23.00 -10.70
CA ALA A 23 8.97 -24.14 -10.29
C ALA A 23 8.18 -25.42 -10.45
N PHE A 24 8.77 -26.42 -11.11
CA PHE A 24 8.22 -27.76 -11.28
C PHE A 24 9.23 -28.83 -10.86
N GLY A 25 8.72 -29.91 -10.28
CA GLY A 25 9.51 -31.08 -9.94
C GLY A 25 9.44 -32.16 -11.02
N ASP A 26 10.03 -33.34 -10.69
CA ASP A 26 9.89 -34.52 -11.54
C ASP A 26 8.42 -34.81 -11.85
N ALA A 27 8.12 -35.24 -13.05
CA ALA A 27 6.78 -35.49 -13.59
C ALA A 27 5.89 -34.24 -13.74
N GLY A 28 6.45 -33.02 -13.66
CA GLY A 28 5.73 -31.78 -13.94
C GLY A 28 4.81 -31.30 -12.82
N ASN A 29 4.97 -31.79 -11.58
CA ASN A 29 4.21 -31.29 -10.45
C ASN A 29 4.66 -29.85 -10.08
N TYR A 30 3.69 -28.95 -9.90
CA TYR A 30 3.94 -27.56 -9.49
C TYR A 30 4.45 -27.51 -8.05
N LEU A 31 5.53 -26.72 -7.84
CA LEU A 31 6.17 -26.58 -6.53
C LEU A 31 6.05 -25.15 -5.98
N GLY A 32 5.87 -24.16 -6.86
CA GLY A 32 5.76 -22.77 -6.45
C GLY A 32 5.98 -21.80 -7.59
N SER A 33 5.81 -20.53 -7.29
CA SER A 33 6.06 -19.43 -8.23
C SER A 33 6.70 -18.25 -7.54
N ALA A 34 7.39 -17.43 -8.32
CA ALA A 34 7.85 -16.12 -7.90
C ALA A 34 7.65 -15.11 -9.01
N TYR A 35 7.50 -13.85 -8.67
CA TYR A 35 7.44 -12.78 -9.66
C TYR A 35 8.00 -11.47 -9.14
N THR A 36 8.36 -10.61 -10.07
CA THR A 36 8.74 -9.22 -9.81
C THR A 36 7.86 -8.29 -10.62
N TYR A 37 7.41 -7.19 -10.02
CA TYR A 37 6.52 -6.22 -10.64
C TYR A 37 7.04 -4.79 -10.42
N PRO A 38 7.58 -4.14 -11.48
CA PRO A 38 8.09 -2.78 -11.37
C PRO A 38 7.00 -1.75 -11.55
N THR A 39 7.06 -0.68 -10.76
CA THR A 39 6.19 0.50 -10.90
C THR A 39 6.99 1.75 -10.59
N ILE A 40 6.73 2.83 -11.33
CA ILE A 40 7.26 4.15 -11.02
C ILE A 40 6.11 5.02 -10.52
N ASN A 41 6.19 5.44 -9.26
CA ASN A 41 5.16 6.23 -8.61
C ASN A 41 5.74 7.52 -8.04
N TYR A 42 5.40 8.64 -8.68
CA TYR A 42 5.78 9.97 -8.24
C TYR A 42 4.80 10.57 -7.20
N HIS A 43 3.67 9.92 -6.94
CA HIS A 43 2.69 10.35 -5.93
C HIS A 43 3.08 9.94 -4.52
N GLN A 44 3.97 8.98 -4.36
CA GLN A 44 4.44 8.55 -3.05
C GLN A 44 5.23 9.66 -2.34
N THR A 45 5.10 9.74 -1.02
CA THR A 45 5.75 10.77 -0.20
C THR A 45 7.15 10.40 0.26
N TYR A 46 7.60 9.18 0.07
CA TYR A 46 8.96 8.74 0.33
C TYR A 46 9.88 8.94 -0.89
N GLU A 47 11.16 9.03 -0.65
CA GLU A 47 12.15 9.49 -1.64
C GLU A 47 12.52 8.43 -2.70
N THR A 48 11.79 7.34 -2.82
CA THR A 48 12.10 6.23 -3.74
C THR A 48 10.94 5.97 -4.69
N PRO A 49 10.85 6.69 -5.82
CA PRO A 49 9.73 6.57 -6.74
C PRO A 49 9.71 5.23 -7.50
N TYR A 50 10.84 4.54 -7.63
CA TYR A 50 10.91 3.28 -8.37
C TYR A 50 10.71 2.10 -7.42
N LEU A 51 9.55 1.51 -7.47
CA LEU A 51 9.10 0.41 -6.62
C LEU A 51 9.15 -0.88 -7.41
N ILE A 52 9.90 -1.88 -6.92
CA ILE A 52 10.00 -3.20 -7.54
C ILE A 52 9.47 -4.21 -6.51
N PHE A 53 8.21 -4.55 -6.68
CA PHE A 53 7.56 -5.55 -5.82
C PHE A 53 8.05 -6.95 -6.18
N VAL A 54 8.27 -7.79 -5.17
CA VAL A 54 8.65 -9.19 -5.32
C VAL A 54 7.76 -10.08 -4.46
N ALA A 55 7.39 -11.25 -4.98
CA ALA A 55 6.61 -12.22 -4.22
C ALA A 55 7.02 -13.65 -4.55
N ILE A 56 6.92 -14.53 -3.55
CA ILE A 56 7.12 -15.97 -3.68
C ILE A 56 5.90 -16.66 -3.08
N HIS A 57 5.33 -17.58 -3.83
CA HIS A 57 4.23 -18.44 -3.42
C HIS A 57 4.65 -19.89 -3.56
N MET A 58 4.56 -20.64 -2.48
CA MET A 58 4.91 -22.06 -2.44
C MET A 58 3.63 -22.90 -2.59
N ALA A 59 3.76 -24.08 -3.19
CA ALA A 59 2.67 -25.04 -3.20
C ALA A 59 2.44 -25.59 -1.77
N ASP A 60 1.19 -25.94 -1.48
CA ASP A 60 0.83 -26.58 -0.22
C ASP A 60 1.45 -28.00 -0.11
N ASP A 61 1.54 -28.52 1.09
CA ASP A 61 1.92 -29.92 1.41
C ASP A 61 3.31 -30.36 0.99
N MET A 62 4.28 -29.44 0.85
CA MET A 62 5.68 -29.81 0.65
C MET A 62 6.40 -30.07 1.97
N ASP A 63 7.34 -31.03 1.96
CA ASP A 63 8.26 -31.15 3.08
C ASP A 63 9.17 -29.90 3.19
N LYS A 64 9.56 -29.56 4.42
CA LYS A 64 10.27 -28.31 4.71
C LYS A 64 11.59 -28.18 3.94
N VAL A 65 12.36 -29.28 3.81
CA VAL A 65 13.68 -29.23 3.15
C VAL A 65 13.52 -28.90 1.67
N LEU A 66 12.55 -29.52 1.00
CA LEU A 66 12.24 -29.27 -0.40
C LEU A 66 11.67 -27.84 -0.57
N SER A 67 10.79 -27.42 0.32
CA SER A 67 10.21 -26.08 0.30
C SER A 67 11.31 -25.02 0.43
N ASP A 68 12.23 -25.14 1.37
CA ASP A 68 13.34 -24.21 1.56
C ASP A 68 14.27 -24.16 0.32
N GLU A 69 14.55 -25.31 -0.32
CA GLU A 69 15.36 -25.39 -1.54
C GLU A 69 14.66 -24.67 -2.71
N VAL A 70 13.38 -24.98 -2.97
CA VAL A 70 12.59 -24.39 -4.05
C VAL A 70 12.43 -22.88 -3.84
N MET A 71 12.16 -22.47 -2.59
CA MET A 71 12.01 -21.05 -2.25
C MET A 71 13.30 -20.27 -2.52
N GLN A 72 14.46 -20.82 -2.17
CA GLN A 72 15.74 -20.16 -2.47
C GLN A 72 16.00 -20.08 -3.98
N MET A 73 15.73 -21.15 -4.73
CA MET A 73 15.92 -21.16 -6.19
C MET A 73 15.00 -20.14 -6.89
N LEU A 74 13.74 -20.03 -6.47
CA LEU A 74 12.79 -19.03 -6.97
C LEU A 74 13.26 -17.63 -6.61
N PHE A 75 13.70 -17.42 -5.36
CA PHE A 75 14.23 -16.14 -4.90
C PHE A 75 15.42 -15.69 -5.77
N ASP A 76 16.38 -16.55 -6.00
CA ASP A 76 17.59 -16.22 -6.77
C ASP A 76 17.25 -15.75 -8.19
N LYS A 77 16.29 -16.42 -8.86
CA LYS A 77 15.82 -16.03 -10.20
C LYS A 77 15.07 -14.70 -10.18
N MET A 78 14.13 -14.57 -9.27
CA MET A 78 13.31 -13.37 -9.10
C MET A 78 14.17 -12.16 -8.72
N PHE A 79 15.10 -12.32 -7.79
CA PHE A 79 15.97 -11.23 -7.33
C PHE A 79 16.99 -10.80 -8.39
N ALA A 80 17.54 -11.75 -9.16
CA ALA A 80 18.36 -11.43 -10.33
C ALA A 80 17.56 -10.57 -11.33
N ARG A 81 16.30 -10.96 -11.60
CA ARG A 81 15.42 -10.21 -12.50
C ARG A 81 15.06 -8.83 -11.94
N ALA A 82 14.79 -8.71 -10.64
CA ALA A 82 14.54 -7.43 -9.98
C ALA A 82 15.72 -6.46 -10.13
N ASN A 83 16.95 -6.97 -10.01
CA ASN A 83 18.16 -6.17 -10.25
C ASN A 83 18.31 -5.75 -11.72
N GLU A 84 18.00 -6.61 -12.70
CA GLU A 84 17.98 -6.24 -14.13
C GLU A 84 16.97 -5.11 -14.38
N ILE A 85 15.78 -5.23 -13.78
CA ILE A 85 14.72 -4.20 -13.87
C ILE A 85 15.20 -2.90 -13.26
N ARG A 86 15.85 -2.95 -12.08
CA ARG A 86 16.44 -1.77 -11.41
C ARG A 86 17.36 -1.00 -12.35
N MET A 87 18.18 -1.70 -13.12
CA MET A 87 19.13 -1.11 -14.05
C MET A 87 18.50 -0.42 -15.26
N GLN A 88 17.21 -0.60 -15.52
CA GLN A 88 16.49 0.09 -16.60
C GLN A 88 16.26 1.58 -16.30
N ASN A 89 16.26 1.97 -15.02
CA ASN A 89 16.12 3.35 -14.56
C ASN A 89 17.17 3.66 -13.47
N PRO A 90 18.48 3.68 -13.83
CA PRO A 90 19.55 3.76 -12.84
C PRO A 90 19.60 5.10 -12.08
N ASP A 91 19.02 6.15 -12.65
CA ASP A 91 19.00 7.49 -12.04
C ASP A 91 17.90 7.66 -10.99
N LEU A 92 16.95 6.75 -10.92
CA LEU A 92 15.87 6.79 -9.93
C LEU A 92 16.31 6.06 -8.65
N LYS A 93 16.03 6.63 -7.49
CA LYS A 93 16.09 5.88 -6.24
C LYS A 93 15.02 4.80 -6.26
N ALA A 94 15.38 3.58 -5.89
CA ALA A 94 14.52 2.42 -6.01
C ALA A 94 14.43 1.62 -4.71
N ARG A 95 13.39 0.80 -4.61
CA ARG A 95 13.22 -0.24 -3.59
C ARG A 95 12.82 -1.55 -4.24
N ILE A 96 13.48 -2.63 -3.81
CA ILE A 96 12.98 -3.99 -4.01
C ILE A 96 12.32 -4.38 -2.70
N TYR A 97 11.03 -4.75 -2.71
CA TYR A 97 10.29 -5.04 -1.48
C TYR A 97 9.27 -6.16 -1.70
N ALA A 98 9.00 -6.92 -0.65
CA ALA A 98 7.88 -7.85 -0.59
C ALA A 98 6.78 -7.29 0.32
N GLY A 99 5.59 -7.91 0.33
CA GLY A 99 4.49 -7.57 1.22
C GLY A 99 3.68 -8.82 1.56
N PHE A 100 3.45 -9.09 2.86
CA PHE A 100 2.70 -10.25 3.34
C PHE A 100 2.21 -10.03 4.78
N GLU A 101 1.23 -10.82 5.17
CA GLU A 101 0.73 -10.89 6.55
C GLU A 101 1.82 -11.39 7.52
N GLN A 102 1.54 -11.35 8.82
CA GLN A 102 2.46 -11.78 9.87
C GLN A 102 2.93 -13.23 9.64
N ASP A 103 4.14 -13.36 9.12
CA ASP A 103 4.84 -14.62 8.86
C ASP A 103 6.34 -14.44 9.17
N LYS A 104 6.72 -14.83 10.40
CA LYS A 104 8.08 -14.63 10.85
C LYS A 104 9.10 -15.48 10.07
N ASP A 105 8.76 -16.70 9.68
CA ASP A 105 9.69 -17.57 8.96
C ASP A 105 9.99 -16.99 7.57
N LYS A 106 8.96 -16.46 6.93
CA LYS A 106 9.09 -15.77 5.64
C LYS A 106 9.88 -14.47 5.77
N LEU A 107 9.65 -13.68 6.83
CA LEU A 107 10.44 -12.48 7.11
C LEU A 107 11.91 -12.82 7.31
N ASP A 108 12.21 -13.83 8.19
CA ASP A 108 13.58 -14.28 8.48
C ASP A 108 14.29 -14.77 7.18
N PHE A 109 13.54 -15.38 6.25
CA PHE A 109 14.07 -15.74 4.93
C PHE A 109 14.51 -14.51 4.12
N TYR A 110 13.70 -13.46 4.03
CA TYR A 110 14.07 -12.23 3.33
C TYR A 110 15.26 -11.54 4.00
N ILE A 111 15.27 -11.44 5.35
CA ILE A 111 16.38 -10.86 6.11
C ILE A 111 17.69 -11.60 5.84
N LYS A 112 17.68 -12.94 5.85
CA LYS A 112 18.83 -13.77 5.51
C LYS A 112 19.36 -13.51 4.10
N ASN A 113 18.49 -13.09 3.19
CA ASN A 113 18.83 -12.71 1.81
C ASN A 113 19.12 -11.22 1.64
N GLY A 114 19.38 -10.49 2.73
CA GLY A 114 19.89 -9.12 2.71
C GLY A 114 18.83 -8.01 2.71
N PHE A 115 17.57 -8.36 2.96
CA PHE A 115 16.52 -7.37 3.16
C PHE A 115 16.55 -6.81 4.58
N GLU A 116 16.12 -5.57 4.75
CA GLU A 116 15.86 -4.94 6.03
C GLU A 116 14.38 -5.11 6.41
N GLU A 117 14.11 -5.16 7.72
CA GLU A 117 12.73 -5.19 8.21
C GLU A 117 12.03 -3.87 7.95
N ASP A 118 10.78 -3.96 7.48
CA ASP A 118 9.86 -2.85 7.41
C ASP A 118 8.42 -3.36 7.59
N TYR A 119 7.51 -2.46 7.99
CA TYR A 119 6.14 -2.83 8.36
C TYR A 119 5.15 -1.75 7.95
N SER A 120 3.89 -2.13 7.78
CA SER A 120 2.82 -1.19 8.06
C SER A 120 2.55 -1.14 9.57
N ILE A 121 2.21 0.03 10.07
CA ILE A 121 1.87 0.25 11.47
C ILE A 121 0.44 0.74 11.60
N ILE A 122 -0.26 0.18 12.58
CA ILE A 122 -1.55 0.70 13.02
C ILE A 122 -1.28 1.83 14.01
N MET A 123 -1.91 2.96 13.77
CA MET A 123 -1.80 4.13 14.66
C MET A 123 -3.18 4.57 15.13
N ASP A 124 -3.30 4.85 16.44
CA ASP A 124 -4.51 5.34 17.09
C ASP A 124 -4.31 6.76 17.64
N ALA A 125 -5.38 7.55 17.58
CA ALA A 125 -5.43 8.85 18.25
C ALA A 125 -6.76 9.05 18.99
N ASP A 126 -6.68 9.68 20.17
CA ASP A 126 -7.84 10.24 20.87
C ASP A 126 -8.02 11.69 20.42
N ILE A 127 -9.19 12.01 19.87
CA ILE A 127 -9.51 13.40 19.47
C ILE A 127 -9.89 14.17 20.76
N PRO A 128 -9.21 15.28 21.08
CA PRO A 128 -9.56 16.08 22.25
C PRO A 128 -11.02 16.53 22.25
N HIS A 129 -11.75 16.38 23.34
CA HIS A 129 -13.17 16.74 23.44
C HIS A 129 -13.48 18.22 23.13
N ASN A 130 -12.51 19.09 23.34
CA ASN A 130 -12.60 20.52 23.04
C ASN A 130 -12.01 20.87 21.67
N PHE A 131 -11.70 19.87 20.84
CA PHE A 131 -11.19 20.10 19.51
C PHE A 131 -12.25 20.83 18.67
N THR A 132 -11.84 21.90 18.03
CA THR A 132 -12.68 22.67 17.08
C THR A 132 -11.82 23.05 15.89
N TYR A 133 -12.41 22.92 14.73
CA TYR A 133 -11.74 23.30 13.50
C TYR A 133 -12.71 24.01 12.55
N MET A 134 -12.29 25.12 12.01
CA MET A 134 -13.02 25.82 10.94
C MET A 134 -12.25 25.61 9.62
N LEU A 135 -12.95 25.05 8.64
CA LEU A 135 -12.39 24.89 7.30
C LEU A 135 -12.09 26.28 6.70
N PRO A 136 -10.90 26.52 6.11
CA PRO A 136 -10.61 27.76 5.43
C PRO A 136 -11.62 28.04 4.30
N GLU A 137 -12.05 29.29 4.15
CA GLU A 137 -13.03 29.69 3.12
C GLU A 137 -12.57 29.37 1.69
N SER A 138 -11.26 29.30 1.46
CA SER A 138 -10.67 28.93 0.16
C SER A 138 -10.74 27.45 -0.15
N VAL A 139 -11.21 26.59 0.77
CA VAL A 139 -11.25 25.13 0.60
C VAL A 139 -12.70 24.66 0.57
N ASN A 140 -13.10 24.08 -0.55
CA ASN A 140 -14.35 23.36 -0.66
C ASN A 140 -14.12 21.86 -0.44
N VAL A 141 -15.11 21.19 0.17
CA VAL A 141 -15.11 19.73 0.36
C VAL A 141 -16.34 19.15 -0.33
N GLU A 142 -16.11 18.26 -1.25
CA GLU A 142 -17.17 17.58 -2.00
C GLU A 142 -17.16 16.09 -1.70
N GLU A 143 -18.34 15.53 -1.51
CA GLU A 143 -18.50 14.08 -1.37
C GLU A 143 -18.57 13.45 -2.75
N LEU A 144 -17.66 12.53 -3.03
CA LEU A 144 -17.66 11.71 -4.24
C LEU A 144 -18.75 10.64 -4.10
N LYS A 145 -19.84 10.79 -4.84
CA LYS A 145 -20.85 9.75 -5.00
C LYS A 145 -20.48 8.96 -6.25
N LEU A 146 -20.17 7.69 -6.06
CA LEU A 146 -19.79 6.80 -7.16
C LEU A 146 -21.02 5.97 -7.57
N ASP A 147 -22.08 6.66 -7.99
CA ASP A 147 -23.41 6.07 -8.28
C ASP A 147 -23.46 5.41 -9.67
N SER A 148 -22.42 5.59 -10.48
CA SER A 148 -22.31 4.99 -11.82
C SER A 148 -20.97 4.30 -12.03
N ASP A 149 -20.93 3.29 -12.89
CA ASP A 149 -19.70 2.60 -13.29
C ASP A 149 -18.64 3.59 -13.86
N GLN A 150 -19.09 4.64 -14.54
CA GLN A 150 -18.21 5.64 -15.10
C GLN A 150 -17.52 6.48 -14.00
N GLU A 151 -18.24 6.89 -12.97
CA GLU A 151 -17.70 7.63 -11.82
C GLU A 151 -16.76 6.74 -11.02
N PHE A 152 -17.16 5.49 -10.77
CA PHE A 152 -16.31 4.51 -10.11
C PHE A 152 -14.99 4.29 -10.87
N MET A 153 -15.05 4.08 -12.19
CA MET A 153 -13.85 3.89 -13.01
C MET A 153 -12.96 5.13 -13.01
N LYS A 154 -13.53 6.34 -13.02
CA LYS A 154 -12.74 7.59 -12.92
C LYS A 154 -12.03 7.68 -11.57
N TYR A 155 -12.72 7.38 -10.47
CA TYR A 155 -12.12 7.35 -9.14
C TYR A 155 -11.05 6.27 -9.03
N LYS A 156 -11.33 5.06 -9.54
CA LYS A 156 -10.37 3.96 -9.55
C LYS A 156 -9.07 4.34 -10.26
N LEU A 157 -9.14 4.99 -11.42
CA LEU A 157 -7.94 5.45 -12.13
C LEU A 157 -7.11 6.43 -11.29
N LEU A 158 -7.77 7.38 -10.63
CA LEU A 158 -7.09 8.32 -9.73
C LEU A 158 -6.48 7.60 -8.52
N TYR A 159 -7.21 6.67 -7.91
CA TYR A 159 -6.74 5.87 -6.78
C TYR A 159 -5.51 5.04 -7.16
N ASP A 160 -5.61 4.30 -8.26
CA ASP A 160 -4.55 3.42 -8.75
C ASP A 160 -3.27 4.23 -9.08
N GLU A 161 -3.43 5.45 -9.60
CA GLU A 161 -2.31 6.37 -9.87
C GLU A 161 -1.64 6.85 -8.57
N ILE A 162 -2.43 7.19 -7.53
CA ILE A 162 -1.90 7.74 -6.27
C ILE A 162 -1.26 6.64 -5.41
N PHE A 163 -1.95 5.50 -5.24
CA PHE A 163 -1.56 4.48 -4.27
C PHE A 163 -0.76 3.33 -4.87
N VAL A 164 -0.67 3.23 -6.22
CA VAL A 164 0.07 2.16 -6.94
C VAL A 164 -0.53 0.76 -6.75
N THR A 165 -1.46 0.62 -5.84
CA THR A 165 -2.20 -0.61 -5.60
C THR A 165 -3.57 -0.48 -6.26
N PRO A 166 -3.97 -1.42 -7.13
CA PRO A 166 -5.30 -1.36 -7.74
C PRO A 166 -6.40 -1.29 -6.69
N LEU A 167 -7.34 -0.35 -6.84
CA LEU A 167 -8.51 -0.27 -5.99
C LEU A 167 -9.30 -1.59 -6.07
N ASP A 168 -9.47 -2.25 -4.94
CA ASP A 168 -10.37 -3.41 -4.83
C ASP A 168 -11.81 -2.93 -4.74
N GLY A 169 -12.59 -3.19 -5.79
CA GLY A 169 -13.99 -2.80 -5.86
C GLY A 169 -14.88 -3.49 -4.82
N ASN A 170 -14.54 -4.73 -4.40
CA ASN A 170 -15.29 -5.44 -3.37
C ASN A 170 -15.02 -4.80 -2.00
N ALA A 171 -13.75 -4.58 -1.66
CA ALA A 171 -13.38 -3.91 -0.42
C ALA A 171 -13.98 -2.50 -0.35
N TYR A 172 -13.94 -1.72 -1.44
CA TYR A 172 -14.59 -0.41 -1.51
C TYR A 172 -16.10 -0.50 -1.27
N THR A 173 -16.77 -1.48 -1.87
CA THR A 173 -18.22 -1.70 -1.68
C THR A 173 -18.55 -2.01 -0.22
N GLU A 174 -17.78 -2.88 0.42
CA GLU A 174 -17.93 -3.21 1.85
C GLU A 174 -17.70 -1.99 2.74
N GLN A 175 -16.66 -1.21 2.47
CA GLN A 175 -16.35 0.03 3.18
C GLN A 175 -17.48 1.06 3.03
N SER A 176 -18.05 1.18 1.81
CA SER A 176 -19.13 2.14 1.52
C SER A 176 -20.42 1.88 2.30
N GLN A 177 -20.61 0.65 2.82
CA GLN A 177 -21.74 0.27 3.66
C GLN A 177 -21.51 0.55 5.16
N GLN A 178 -20.29 0.93 5.54
CA GLN A 178 -19.99 1.24 6.94
C GLN A 178 -20.63 2.55 7.38
N LYS A 179 -20.90 2.66 8.69
CA LYS A 179 -21.40 3.91 9.25
C LYS A 179 -20.43 5.06 9.00
N TYR A 180 -20.99 6.23 8.76
CA TYR A 180 -20.21 7.47 8.58
C TYR A 180 -19.19 7.38 7.43
N PHE A 181 -19.42 6.48 6.48
CA PHE A 181 -18.60 6.42 5.28
C PHE A 181 -18.64 7.74 4.52
N LYS A 182 -17.47 8.23 4.16
CA LYS A 182 -17.28 9.39 3.27
C LYS A 182 -16.07 9.14 2.38
N ASN A 183 -16.24 9.41 1.10
CA ASN A 183 -15.17 9.57 0.15
C ASN A 183 -15.17 11.04 -0.29
N LEU A 184 -14.15 11.79 0.11
CA LEU A 184 -14.14 13.26 0.03
C LEU A 184 -13.02 13.77 -0.87
N SER A 185 -13.36 14.74 -1.70
CA SER A 185 -12.42 15.56 -2.48
C SER A 185 -12.28 16.94 -1.86
N PHE A 186 -11.05 17.41 -1.73
CA PHE A 186 -10.71 18.77 -1.30
C PHE A 186 -10.35 19.59 -2.53
N ILE A 187 -10.98 20.75 -2.68
CA ILE A 187 -10.91 21.60 -3.85
C ILE A 187 -10.49 23.00 -3.44
N VAL A 188 -9.51 23.56 -4.15
CA VAL A 188 -9.04 24.95 -4.00
C VAL A 188 -8.97 25.57 -5.40
N ASP A 189 -9.55 26.74 -5.59
CA ASP A 189 -9.60 27.44 -6.88
C ASP A 189 -10.12 26.52 -8.02
N ASP A 190 -11.22 25.81 -7.76
CA ASP A 190 -11.88 24.85 -8.66
C ASP A 190 -10.99 23.68 -9.11
N LYS A 191 -9.91 23.40 -8.37
CA LYS A 191 -8.99 22.30 -8.65
C LYS A 191 -8.97 21.30 -7.50
N LEU A 192 -9.01 20.01 -7.84
CA LEU A 192 -8.74 18.94 -6.89
C LEU A 192 -7.32 19.11 -6.33
N VAL A 193 -7.20 19.14 -5.01
CA VAL A 193 -5.91 19.25 -4.32
C VAL A 193 -5.55 18.05 -3.48
N GLY A 194 -6.54 17.25 -3.09
CA GLY A 194 -6.36 16.05 -2.28
C GLY A 194 -7.70 15.40 -1.94
N GLY A 195 -7.67 14.36 -1.13
CA GLY A 195 -8.88 13.67 -0.69
C GLY A 195 -8.64 12.71 0.46
N CYS A 196 -9.72 12.12 0.94
CA CYS A 196 -9.68 11.06 1.95
C CYS A 196 -10.90 10.14 1.83
N THR A 197 -10.72 8.89 2.26
CA THR A 197 -11.80 7.93 2.49
C THR A 197 -11.82 7.59 3.98
N ILE A 198 -12.99 7.71 4.61
CA ILE A 198 -13.18 7.51 6.04
C ILE A 198 -14.49 6.78 6.32
N PHE A 199 -14.56 6.02 7.41
CA PHE A 199 -15.75 5.33 7.89
C PHE A 199 -15.62 4.97 9.38
N GLU A 200 -16.68 4.46 10.01
CA GLU A 200 -16.59 3.91 11.36
C GLU A 200 -16.34 2.40 11.27
N LYS A 201 -15.38 1.92 12.05
CA LYS A 201 -15.10 0.49 12.23
C LYS A 201 -14.72 0.21 13.69
N ASP A 202 -15.41 -0.72 14.32
CA ASP A 202 -15.13 -1.18 15.69
C ASP A 202 -15.07 -0.04 16.74
N GLY A 203 -15.90 1.00 16.56
CA GLY A 203 -15.95 2.17 17.43
C GLY A 203 -14.86 3.23 17.16
N PHE A 204 -14.03 3.03 16.15
CA PHE A 204 -13.05 4.01 15.69
C PHE A 204 -13.52 4.73 14.43
N GLY A 205 -13.22 6.00 14.32
CA GLY A 205 -13.19 6.69 13.03
C GLY A 205 -11.98 6.19 12.23
N TYR A 206 -12.21 5.28 11.30
CA TYR A 206 -11.16 4.70 10.49
C TYR A 206 -10.81 5.61 9.32
N VAL A 207 -9.51 5.90 9.17
CA VAL A 207 -8.98 6.73 8.08
C VAL A 207 -8.29 5.80 7.09
N GLU A 208 -9.02 5.43 6.06
CA GLU A 208 -8.58 4.47 5.04
C GLU A 208 -7.53 5.10 4.12
N THR A 209 -7.82 6.31 3.61
CA THR A 209 -6.90 7.03 2.74
C THR A 209 -6.83 8.50 3.08
N VAL A 210 -5.64 9.09 2.94
CA VAL A 210 -5.40 10.54 2.88
C VAL A 210 -4.36 10.79 1.80
N TYR A 211 -4.66 11.68 0.88
CA TYR A 211 -3.69 12.09 -0.13
C TYR A 211 -3.75 13.59 -0.43
N VAL A 212 -2.62 14.13 -0.82
CA VAL A 212 -2.47 15.47 -1.42
C VAL A 212 -1.71 15.29 -2.72
N LEU A 213 -2.25 15.84 -3.81
CA LEU A 213 -1.61 15.75 -5.13
C LEU A 213 -0.21 16.36 -5.10
N PRO A 214 0.78 15.80 -5.85
CA PRO A 214 2.18 16.21 -5.74
C PRO A 214 2.41 17.71 -5.90
N GLU A 215 1.76 18.33 -6.88
CA GLU A 215 1.88 19.77 -7.19
C GLU A 215 1.22 20.68 -6.13
N GLN A 216 0.47 20.09 -5.22
CA GLN A 216 -0.21 20.79 -4.12
C GLN A 216 0.46 20.60 -2.76
N ARG A 217 1.51 19.77 -2.69
CA ARG A 217 2.25 19.51 -1.45
C ARG A 217 2.99 20.75 -0.93
N GLY A 218 3.40 20.69 0.33
CA GLY A 218 4.11 21.80 0.98
C GLY A 218 3.25 22.99 1.40
N LYS A 219 1.93 22.98 1.11
CA LYS A 219 0.99 24.07 1.39
C LYS A 219 0.13 23.83 2.66
N GLY A 220 0.43 22.82 3.44
CA GLY A 220 -0.31 22.49 4.66
C GLY A 220 -1.65 21.77 4.45
N LEU A 221 -2.00 21.40 3.21
CA LEU A 221 -3.28 20.78 2.87
C LEU A 221 -3.54 19.45 3.60
N SER A 222 -2.52 18.62 3.80
CA SER A 222 -2.66 17.39 4.58
C SER A 222 -3.14 17.65 6.01
N LYS A 223 -2.69 18.74 6.65
CA LYS A 223 -3.17 19.14 7.96
C LYS A 223 -4.63 19.61 7.93
N ILE A 224 -5.04 20.29 6.84
CA ILE A 224 -6.43 20.68 6.65
C ILE A 224 -7.32 19.46 6.55
N ILE A 225 -6.92 18.45 5.78
CA ILE A 225 -7.66 17.19 5.61
C ILE A 225 -7.80 16.46 6.96
N VAL A 226 -6.71 16.26 7.71
CA VAL A 226 -6.76 15.55 9.00
C VAL A 226 -7.60 16.32 10.03
N ASN A 227 -7.50 17.66 10.10
CA ASN A 227 -8.36 18.46 10.96
C ASN A 227 -9.84 18.33 10.60
N TYR A 228 -10.17 18.31 9.30
CA TYR A 228 -11.53 18.08 8.83
C TYR A 228 -12.06 16.71 9.25
N ILE A 229 -11.24 15.66 9.11
CA ILE A 229 -11.55 14.29 9.52
C ILE A 229 -11.87 14.25 11.03
N PHE A 230 -11.04 14.86 11.87
CA PHE A 230 -11.25 14.93 13.31
C PHE A 230 -12.57 15.63 13.66
N ASN A 231 -12.82 16.78 13.03
CA ASN A 231 -14.07 17.53 13.24
C ASN A 231 -15.29 16.74 12.79
N TYR A 232 -15.21 16.02 11.66
CA TYR A 232 -16.27 15.15 11.16
C TYR A 232 -16.60 14.02 12.15
N PHE A 233 -15.59 13.30 12.63
CA PHE A 233 -15.80 12.20 13.57
C PHE A 233 -16.36 12.69 14.91
N LEU A 234 -15.82 13.75 15.47
CA LEU A 234 -16.37 14.33 16.71
C LEU A 234 -17.83 14.77 16.56
N SER A 235 -18.20 15.38 15.43
CA SER A 235 -19.58 15.76 15.15
C SER A 235 -20.55 14.58 15.09
N ASN A 236 -20.02 13.39 14.84
CA ASN A 236 -20.75 12.12 14.83
C ASN A 236 -20.58 11.30 16.13
N GLY A 237 -20.02 11.89 17.18
CA GLY A 237 -19.85 11.27 18.50
C GLY A 237 -18.69 10.28 18.59
N ILE A 238 -17.79 10.25 17.61
CA ILE A 238 -16.60 9.40 17.60
C ILE A 238 -15.39 10.24 18.00
N ASN A 239 -14.77 9.86 19.09
CA ASN A 239 -13.61 10.56 19.66
C ASN A 239 -12.28 9.79 19.56
N LYS A 240 -12.30 8.63 18.90
CA LYS A 240 -11.11 7.83 18.62
C LYS A 240 -10.98 7.59 17.14
N THR A 241 -9.77 7.71 16.64
CA THR A 241 -9.47 7.45 15.22
C THR A 241 -8.36 6.44 15.07
N ARG A 242 -8.40 5.67 14.00
CA ARG A 242 -7.41 4.66 13.64
C ARG A 242 -7.03 4.77 12.17
N LEU A 243 -5.78 4.52 11.88
CA LEU A 243 -5.28 4.39 10.50
C LEU A 243 -4.19 3.33 10.42
N GLU A 244 -3.89 2.92 9.21
CA GLU A 244 -2.71 2.12 8.88
C GLU A 244 -1.80 2.92 7.95
N VAL A 245 -0.50 2.86 8.20
CA VAL A 245 0.50 3.56 7.38
C VAL A 245 1.78 2.74 7.26
N TRP A 246 2.40 2.76 6.09
CA TRP A 246 3.72 2.15 5.91
C TRP A 246 4.76 2.93 6.73
N GLU A 247 5.52 2.24 7.58
CA GLU A 247 6.48 2.85 8.51
C GLU A 247 7.55 3.68 7.79
N LEU A 248 7.97 3.26 6.59
CA LEU A 248 8.90 4.01 5.75
C LEU A 248 8.31 5.28 5.13
N ASN A 249 6.99 5.47 5.14
CA ASN A 249 6.38 6.73 4.73
C ASN A 249 6.54 7.79 5.84
N LYS A 250 7.78 8.20 6.10
CA LYS A 250 8.13 9.09 7.21
C LYS A 250 7.32 10.39 7.21
N CYS A 251 7.03 10.95 6.02
CA CYS A 251 6.24 12.18 5.92
C CYS A 251 4.81 11.98 6.45
N ALA A 252 4.17 10.85 6.14
CA ALA A 252 2.83 10.55 6.65
C ALA A 252 2.88 10.21 8.15
N VAL A 253 3.84 9.42 8.59
CA VAL A 253 4.02 9.08 10.01
C VAL A 253 4.21 10.35 10.86
N GLU A 254 5.07 11.28 10.43
CA GLU A 254 5.29 12.55 11.14
C GLU A 254 4.04 13.45 11.11
N LEU A 255 3.30 13.47 10.00
CA LEU A 255 2.01 14.15 9.93
C LEU A 255 1.08 13.59 11.01
N TYR A 256 0.86 12.29 11.05
CA TYR A 256 -0.06 11.65 12.00
C TYR A 256 0.40 11.82 13.45
N LYS A 257 1.69 11.67 13.76
CA LYS A 257 2.24 12.00 15.10
C LYS A 257 1.94 13.43 15.52
N SER A 258 1.96 14.39 14.60
CA SER A 258 1.59 15.78 14.89
C SER A 258 0.10 15.96 15.25
N PHE A 259 -0.73 14.95 14.99
CA PHE A 259 -2.15 14.84 15.35
C PHE A 259 -2.42 13.82 16.46
N PHE A 260 -1.44 13.59 17.35
CA PHE A 260 -1.53 12.72 18.52
C PHE A 260 -1.70 11.23 18.21
N TYR A 261 -1.51 10.81 16.97
CA TYR A 261 -1.48 9.39 16.66
C TYR A 261 -0.24 8.73 17.27
N ASN A 262 -0.46 7.57 17.88
CA ASN A 262 0.59 6.73 18.44
C ASN A 262 0.51 5.36 17.79
N GLU A 263 1.66 4.75 17.53
CA GLU A 263 1.75 3.37 17.08
C GLU A 263 1.22 2.43 18.16
N VAL A 264 0.34 1.51 17.76
CA VAL A 264 -0.25 0.51 18.65
C VAL A 264 0.10 -0.92 18.23
N GLU A 265 0.35 -1.15 16.94
CA GLU A 265 0.63 -2.48 16.41
C GLU A 265 1.40 -2.39 15.09
N LYS A 266 2.29 -3.36 14.84
CA LYS A 266 2.85 -3.66 13.51
C LYS A 266 1.94 -4.67 12.84
N ASN A 267 1.47 -4.35 11.62
CA ASN A 267 0.49 -5.17 10.91
C ASN A 267 1.14 -5.99 9.78
N LEU A 268 1.23 -5.47 8.56
CA LEU A 268 1.84 -6.18 7.45
C LEU A 268 3.37 -6.07 7.49
N MET A 269 4.05 -7.11 7.00
CA MET A 269 5.50 -7.15 6.86
C MET A 269 5.90 -6.73 5.44
N PHE A 270 6.83 -5.78 5.34
CA PHE A 270 7.33 -5.25 4.07
C PHE A 270 8.87 -5.28 3.99
N PRO A 271 9.52 -6.46 4.07
CA PRO A 271 10.97 -6.51 3.95
C PRO A 271 11.44 -5.81 2.67
N VAL A 272 12.55 -5.04 2.76
CA VAL A 272 12.96 -4.10 1.72
C VAL A 272 14.47 -4.04 1.55
N ILE A 273 14.92 -3.81 0.31
CA ILE A 273 16.27 -3.32 -0.02
C ILE A 273 16.11 -1.97 -0.69
N THR A 274 16.72 -0.92 -0.14
CA THR A 274 16.75 0.42 -0.75
C THR A 274 18.02 0.57 -1.60
N LEU A 275 17.88 1.05 -2.85
CA LEU A 275 18.93 1.11 -3.87
C LEU A 275 19.06 2.51 -4.46
#